data_8efa05bc252c653a10d38ba89fcf90cd
#
_entry.id   8efa05bc252c653a10d38ba89fcf90cd
#
_cell.length_a   1.000
_cell.length_b   1.000
_cell.length_c   1.000
_cell.angle_alpha   90.00
_cell.angle_beta   90.00
_cell.angle_gamma   90.00
#
_symmetry.space_group_name_H-M   'P 1'
#
loop_
_entity.id
_entity.type
_entity.pdbx_description
1 polymer ?
#
loop_
_entity_poly.entity_id
_entity_poly.type
_entity_poly.pdbx_seq_one_letter_code
_entity_poly.pdbx_strand_id
1 'polypeptide(L)'
;MLTAAFLGTMVGCGVPAKQTNEELLYDAFVYTLPLVVFDATMKKSTNTVTVTDQQAPVNQLFHAKNLATAEFKDVVTPNVDTVYSQCFFDLSEDGLILELPKTERFCVVEVMDAFTNAISIIDTASFEKDTERFLFVKSDFSGQTPDGIKKIECPTAKGWILIRTICNDAEDIVNVRAIQEKMDSYTLMQYVSGNTEEKPEGVYDPNNNFIPVQYVQGLSMQAYFDKANQLLKDNPPTKDDEKTVKSIARINVGPSLTFDSAIFGDGAETLWKELMGSVAKKCLQSSQAYMMKNGCWSYYGAPIAEFGTAYAYRALISLVGLGANPVSVAVYPKAEYDSDGVRLSGDQQYVLHFEKDELPPVQENGFWSVTAYDSSNNFLMDNAIDRYCINDRSEVVYNEDGSLDIYIQSEPPADELRGNWLPVSAEQFHLILRIYLPEGSVVANEWPTPSIAKK
;
A
#
# COMPACT_ATOMS: atom_id res chain seq x y z
N MET A 1 -11.73 -71.26 -7.65
CA MET A 1 -11.43 -70.66 -6.34
C MET A 1 -10.15 -69.87 -6.50
N LEU A 2 -10.24 -68.57 -6.72
CA LEU A 2 -9.13 -67.61 -6.72
C LEU A 2 -9.31 -66.71 -5.52
N THR A 3 -8.43 -66.81 -4.55
CA THR A 3 -8.32 -65.98 -3.37
C THR A 3 -7.62 -64.67 -3.74
N ALA A 4 -8.33 -63.55 -3.69
CA ALA A 4 -7.78 -62.22 -3.82
C ALA A 4 -7.21 -61.76 -2.47
N ALA A 5 -5.91 -61.49 -2.43
CA ALA A 5 -5.25 -60.93 -1.28
C ALA A 5 -5.42 -59.38 -1.34
N PHE A 6 -6.09 -58.81 -0.33
CA PHE A 6 -6.17 -57.36 -0.08
C PHE A 6 -4.87 -56.94 0.58
N LEU A 7 -4.01 -56.18 -0.17
CA LEU A 7 -2.95 -55.39 0.43
C LEU A 7 -3.53 -54.06 0.95
N GLY A 8 -3.71 -53.97 2.26
CA GLY A 8 -4.01 -52.74 2.94
C GLY A 8 -2.77 -51.84 2.98
N THR A 9 -2.78 -50.76 2.22
CA THR A 9 -1.82 -49.65 2.40
C THR A 9 -2.15 -48.93 3.71
N MET A 10 -1.32 -49.15 4.72
CA MET A 10 -1.32 -48.31 5.92
C MET A 10 -0.83 -46.90 5.52
N VAL A 11 -1.76 -45.93 5.46
CA VAL A 11 -1.41 -44.51 5.45
C VAL A 11 -0.92 -44.19 6.86
N GLY A 12 0.38 -44.18 7.04
CA GLY A 12 0.98 -43.71 8.29
C GLY A 12 0.66 -42.22 8.45
N CYS A 13 -0.15 -41.87 9.45
CA CYS A 13 -0.23 -40.51 9.97
C CYS A 13 1.15 -40.16 10.56
N GLY A 14 2.05 -39.66 9.71
CA GLY A 14 3.30 -39.07 10.18
C GLY A 14 2.97 -37.83 11.01
N VAL A 15 3.43 -37.81 12.27
CA VAL A 15 3.44 -36.60 13.08
C VAL A 15 4.24 -35.57 12.28
N PRO A 16 3.69 -34.35 12.01
CA PRO A 16 4.45 -33.34 11.27
C PRO A 16 5.79 -33.09 11.98
N ALA A 17 6.88 -33.11 11.21
CA ALA A 17 8.21 -32.86 11.73
C ALA A 17 8.21 -31.50 12.47
N LYS A 18 8.85 -31.45 13.63
CA LYS A 18 8.95 -30.23 14.43
C LYS A 18 9.81 -29.22 13.65
N GLN A 19 9.29 -28.01 13.42
CA GLN A 19 10.02 -26.93 12.73
C GLN A 19 11.39 -26.68 13.41
N THR A 20 12.40 -26.45 12.57
CA THR A 20 13.75 -26.03 13.00
C THR A 20 13.73 -24.59 13.51
N ASN A 21 14.79 -24.18 14.22
CA ASN A 21 14.93 -22.78 14.64
C ASN A 21 15.05 -21.82 13.46
N GLU A 22 15.64 -22.25 12.34
CA GLU A 22 15.76 -21.45 11.10
C GLU A 22 14.39 -21.22 10.44
N GLU A 23 13.55 -22.26 10.36
CA GLU A 23 12.18 -22.13 9.87
C GLU A 23 11.35 -21.22 10.76
N LEU A 24 11.50 -21.33 12.09
CA LEU A 24 10.84 -20.45 13.05
C LEU A 24 11.35 -19.02 12.95
N LEU A 25 12.63 -18.80 12.70
CA LEU A 25 13.21 -17.49 12.47
C LEU A 25 12.60 -16.80 11.24
N TYR A 26 12.47 -17.56 10.13
CA TYR A 26 11.79 -17.06 8.94
C TYR A 26 10.34 -16.69 9.22
N ASP A 27 9.58 -17.58 9.86
CA ASP A 27 8.17 -17.33 10.20
C ASP A 27 8.02 -16.11 11.13
N ALA A 28 8.89 -16.00 12.14
CA ALA A 28 8.90 -14.88 13.06
C ALA A 28 9.21 -13.56 12.35
N PHE A 29 10.22 -13.56 11.47
CA PHE A 29 10.57 -12.39 10.68
C PHE A 29 9.43 -11.96 9.76
N VAL A 30 8.89 -12.89 8.97
CA VAL A 30 7.79 -12.61 8.04
C VAL A 30 6.54 -12.12 8.78
N TYR A 31 6.23 -12.70 9.93
CA TYR A 31 5.09 -12.27 10.73
C TYR A 31 5.24 -10.84 11.27
N THR A 32 6.44 -10.48 11.76
CA THR A 32 6.70 -9.20 12.44
C THR A 32 7.16 -8.09 11.49
N LEU A 33 7.61 -8.42 10.27
CA LEU A 33 8.18 -7.43 9.35
C LEU A 33 7.25 -6.25 9.06
N PRO A 34 5.95 -6.44 8.75
CA PRO A 34 5.05 -5.31 8.50
C PRO A 34 4.96 -4.36 9.69
N LEU A 35 4.87 -4.91 10.92
CA LEU A 35 4.81 -4.14 12.15
C LEU A 35 6.09 -3.32 12.40
N VAL A 36 7.27 -3.89 12.13
CA VAL A 36 8.55 -3.19 12.32
C VAL A 36 8.77 -2.12 11.24
N VAL A 37 8.35 -2.39 9.99
CA VAL A 37 8.40 -1.40 8.90
C VAL A 37 7.41 -0.26 9.16
N PHE A 38 6.20 -0.59 9.63
CA PHE A 38 5.20 0.41 10.01
C PHE A 38 5.73 1.33 11.13
N ASP A 39 6.31 0.78 12.22
CA ASP A 39 6.89 1.58 13.31
C ASP A 39 7.99 2.53 12.80
N ALA A 40 8.87 2.04 11.93
CA ALA A 40 9.91 2.87 11.31
C ALA A 40 9.30 3.98 10.43
N THR A 41 8.26 3.67 9.65
CA THR A 41 7.56 4.63 8.82
C THR A 41 6.85 5.69 9.66
N MET A 42 6.12 5.27 10.70
CA MET A 42 5.48 6.18 11.65
C MET A 42 6.50 7.12 12.30
N LYS A 43 7.63 6.59 12.82
CA LYS A 43 8.70 7.40 13.43
C LYS A 43 9.27 8.44 12.49
N LYS A 44 9.49 8.08 11.21
CA LYS A 44 9.95 9.02 10.19
C LYS A 44 8.91 10.08 9.88
N SER A 45 7.66 9.69 9.69
CA SER A 45 6.57 10.57 9.26
C SER A 45 6.06 11.49 10.37
N THR A 46 6.31 11.14 11.64
CA THR A 46 5.94 11.98 12.79
C THR A 46 7.12 12.73 13.42
N ASN A 47 8.29 12.70 12.77
CA ASN A 47 9.52 13.31 13.28
C ASN A 47 9.58 14.82 12.99
N THR A 48 8.67 15.56 13.57
CA THR A 48 8.56 17.02 13.40
C THR A 48 7.96 17.67 14.65
N VAL A 49 8.29 18.94 14.87
CA VAL A 49 7.69 19.74 15.95
C VAL A 49 6.31 20.25 15.56
N THR A 50 6.14 20.65 14.30
CA THR A 50 4.89 21.21 13.77
C THR A 50 4.50 20.53 12.47
N VAL A 51 3.25 20.65 12.06
CA VAL A 51 2.77 20.11 10.78
C VAL A 51 3.47 20.78 9.60
N THR A 52 3.91 19.95 8.66
CA THR A 52 4.46 20.33 7.35
C THR A 52 3.62 19.68 6.23
N ASP A 53 4.01 19.83 4.97
CA ASP A 53 3.38 19.14 3.85
C ASP A 53 3.83 17.66 3.69
N GLN A 54 4.78 17.20 4.52
CA GLN A 54 5.34 15.84 4.47
C GLN A 54 5.27 15.09 5.81
N GLN A 55 5.08 15.79 6.91
CA GLN A 55 5.13 15.24 8.27
C GLN A 55 4.17 15.98 9.21
N ALA A 56 3.64 15.28 10.20
CA ALA A 56 2.91 15.87 11.31
C ALA A 56 3.22 15.15 12.62
N PRO A 57 3.08 15.80 13.78
CA PRO A 57 3.02 15.11 15.04
C PRO A 57 1.95 14.00 15.05
N VAL A 58 2.10 13.01 15.92
CA VAL A 58 1.13 11.93 16.09
C VAL A 58 -0.28 12.49 16.31
N ASN A 59 -1.30 11.84 15.76
CA ASN A 59 -2.71 12.24 15.83
C ASN A 59 -3.04 13.56 15.10
N GLN A 60 -2.15 14.04 14.24
CA GLN A 60 -2.40 15.25 13.43
C GLN A 60 -2.32 14.93 11.94
N LEU A 61 -3.22 15.53 11.17
CA LEU A 61 -3.22 15.45 9.71
C LEU A 61 -2.12 16.31 9.11
N PHE A 62 -1.49 15.81 8.07
CA PHE A 62 -0.70 16.60 7.11
C PHE A 62 -1.17 16.32 5.68
N HIS A 63 -0.92 17.29 4.82
CA HIS A 63 -1.45 17.30 3.46
C HIS A 63 -0.33 17.56 2.48
N ALA A 64 -0.08 16.62 1.58
CA ALA A 64 0.71 16.89 0.39
C ALA A 64 0.04 18.01 -0.44
N LYS A 65 0.82 18.92 -0.98
CA LYS A 65 0.28 20.15 -1.61
C LYS A 65 0.29 20.10 -3.14
N ASN A 66 0.96 19.11 -3.72
CA ASN A 66 1.12 18.98 -5.17
C ASN A 66 1.06 17.51 -5.57
N LEU A 67 0.76 17.27 -6.85
CA LEU A 67 1.02 15.99 -7.50
C LEU A 67 2.52 15.73 -7.60
N ALA A 68 2.90 14.46 -7.68
CA ALA A 68 4.30 14.09 -7.90
C ALA A 68 4.74 14.47 -9.33
N THR A 69 5.96 14.93 -9.45
CA THR A 69 6.65 15.22 -10.72
C THR A 69 7.92 14.38 -10.82
N ALA A 70 8.67 14.52 -11.94
CA ALA A 70 9.95 13.85 -12.09
C ALA A 70 11.00 14.27 -11.04
N GLU A 71 10.84 15.40 -10.37
CA GLU A 71 11.70 15.85 -9.27
C GLU A 71 11.42 15.12 -7.96
N PHE A 72 10.22 14.55 -7.80
CA PHE A 72 9.83 13.82 -6.58
C PHE A 72 10.55 12.47 -6.51
N LYS A 73 11.41 12.28 -5.49
CA LYS A 73 12.27 11.09 -5.30
C LYS A 73 12.09 10.40 -3.94
N ASP A 74 11.10 10.80 -3.16
CA ASP A 74 10.91 10.28 -1.80
C ASP A 74 10.29 8.87 -1.80
N VAL A 75 9.46 8.57 -2.81
CA VAL A 75 8.77 7.29 -2.96
C VAL A 75 8.89 6.81 -4.40
N VAL A 76 9.16 5.52 -4.61
CA VAL A 76 9.18 4.90 -5.94
C VAL A 76 7.77 4.73 -6.49
N THR A 77 7.63 4.72 -7.81
CA THR A 77 6.34 4.64 -8.52
C THR A 77 5.27 5.61 -7.98
N PRO A 78 5.65 6.92 -7.81
CA PRO A 78 4.75 7.88 -7.19
C PRO A 78 3.45 8.02 -7.96
N ASN A 79 2.36 8.23 -7.23
CA ASN A 79 1.05 8.48 -7.81
C ASN A 79 0.98 9.90 -8.38
N VAL A 80 0.45 10.03 -9.59
CA VAL A 80 0.29 11.31 -10.29
C VAL A 80 -1.19 11.70 -10.49
N ASP A 81 -2.11 10.92 -9.93
CA ASP A 81 -3.57 11.12 -10.06
C ASP A 81 -4.20 11.66 -8.78
N THR A 82 -3.62 11.36 -7.61
CA THR A 82 -4.21 11.73 -6.32
C THR A 82 -3.21 12.47 -5.45
N VAL A 83 -3.73 13.42 -4.69
CA VAL A 83 -3.00 14.15 -3.64
C VAL A 83 -3.33 13.51 -2.29
N TYR A 84 -2.31 13.35 -1.46
CA TYR A 84 -2.43 12.61 -0.22
C TYR A 84 -2.64 13.52 0.98
N SER A 85 -3.50 13.07 1.92
CA SER A 85 -3.54 13.54 3.29
C SER A 85 -3.31 12.37 4.22
N GLN A 86 -2.57 12.55 5.31
CA GLN A 86 -2.14 11.45 6.14
C GLN A 86 -2.17 11.81 7.62
N CYS A 87 -2.46 10.81 8.45
CA CYS A 87 -2.35 10.90 9.90
C CYS A 87 -1.86 9.57 10.45
N PHE A 88 -0.73 9.56 11.14
CA PHE A 88 -0.32 8.42 11.97
C PHE A 88 -0.89 8.61 13.36
N PHE A 89 -1.63 7.61 13.84
CA PHE A 89 -2.32 7.72 15.11
C PHE A 89 -1.77 6.80 16.20
N ASP A 90 -1.92 7.23 17.44
CA ASP A 90 -1.69 6.44 18.65
C ASP A 90 -2.89 6.61 19.59
N LEU A 91 -3.63 5.53 19.81
CA LEU A 91 -4.84 5.46 20.64
C LEU A 91 -4.56 4.93 22.05
N SER A 92 -3.29 4.90 22.49
CA SER A 92 -2.90 4.34 23.78
C SER A 92 -3.52 5.12 24.94
N GLU A 93 -3.64 6.44 24.82
CA GLU A 93 -4.11 7.34 25.89
C GLU A 93 -5.55 7.84 25.64
N ASP A 94 -5.94 8.06 24.36
CA ASP A 94 -7.24 8.64 24.01
C ASP A 94 -7.70 8.20 22.62
N GLY A 95 -9.00 8.35 22.31
CA GLY A 95 -9.53 8.18 20.97
C GLY A 95 -9.16 9.34 20.06
N LEU A 96 -9.08 9.08 18.75
CA LEU A 96 -8.87 10.08 17.71
C LEU A 96 -10.18 10.35 16.95
N ILE A 97 -10.56 11.59 16.78
CA ILE A 97 -11.65 11.99 15.88
C ILE A 97 -11.04 12.53 14.61
N LEU A 98 -11.49 11.99 13.48
CA LEU A 98 -11.24 12.49 12.14
C LEU A 98 -12.52 13.15 11.62
N GLU A 99 -12.40 14.39 11.20
CA GLU A 99 -13.45 15.16 10.56
C GLU A 99 -13.19 15.27 9.06
N LEU A 100 -14.19 14.93 8.26
CA LEU A 100 -14.07 14.83 6.80
C LEU A 100 -15.22 15.55 6.11
N PRO A 101 -14.95 16.37 5.08
CA PRO A 101 -15.99 16.96 4.25
C PRO A 101 -16.55 15.93 3.26
N LYS A 102 -17.83 16.09 2.90
CA LYS A 102 -18.39 15.46 1.71
C LYS A 102 -17.75 16.05 0.45
N THR A 103 -17.42 15.20 -0.51
CA THR A 103 -17.02 15.63 -1.85
C THR A 103 -17.51 14.64 -2.88
N GLU A 104 -17.93 15.11 -4.05
CA GLU A 104 -18.41 14.26 -5.14
C GLU A 104 -17.30 13.67 -6.01
N ARG A 105 -16.04 14.10 -5.78
CA ARG A 105 -14.89 13.47 -6.45
C ARG A 105 -14.39 12.26 -5.67
N PHE A 106 -13.63 11.40 -6.33
CA PHE A 106 -12.92 10.32 -5.62
C PHE A 106 -12.11 10.91 -4.45
N CYS A 107 -12.50 10.55 -3.25
CA CYS A 107 -11.78 10.87 -2.03
C CYS A 107 -11.99 9.71 -1.05
N VAL A 108 -11.04 8.80 -1.03
CA VAL A 108 -11.11 7.57 -0.24
C VAL A 108 -10.11 7.62 0.89
N VAL A 109 -10.59 7.28 2.09
CA VAL A 109 -9.81 7.19 3.32
C VAL A 109 -9.60 5.72 3.63
N GLU A 110 -8.36 5.28 3.58
CA GLU A 110 -7.92 3.97 4.05
C GLU A 110 -7.41 4.10 5.48
N VAL A 111 -7.94 3.29 6.38
CA VAL A 111 -7.49 3.21 7.78
C VAL A 111 -6.81 1.88 7.98
N MET A 112 -5.54 1.90 8.35
CA MET A 112 -4.72 0.71 8.53
C MET A 112 -4.34 0.50 9.99
N ASP A 113 -4.28 -0.76 10.40
CA ASP A 113 -3.69 -1.19 11.66
C ASP A 113 -2.15 -1.16 11.60
N ALA A 114 -1.48 -1.41 12.73
CA ALA A 114 -0.02 -1.45 12.81
C ALA A 114 0.61 -2.63 12.03
N PHE A 115 -0.17 -3.64 11.66
CA PHE A 115 0.26 -4.73 10.78
C PHE A 115 -0.02 -4.46 9.29
N THR A 116 -0.46 -3.24 8.98
CA THR A 116 -0.76 -2.78 7.61
C THR A 116 -1.97 -3.44 6.93
N ASN A 117 -2.91 -3.97 7.73
CA ASN A 117 -4.21 -4.36 7.19
C ASN A 117 -5.13 -3.13 7.12
N ALA A 118 -5.86 -2.98 6.04
CA ALA A 118 -6.97 -2.04 5.95
C ALA A 118 -8.12 -2.52 6.86
N ILE A 119 -8.43 -1.74 7.88
CA ILE A 119 -9.49 -2.03 8.85
C ILE A 119 -10.78 -1.31 8.54
N SER A 120 -10.70 -0.23 7.76
CA SER A 120 -11.85 0.53 7.28
C SER A 120 -11.51 1.27 6.00
N ILE A 121 -12.46 1.31 5.09
CA ILE A 121 -12.44 2.16 3.90
C ILE A 121 -13.63 3.12 4.01
N ILE A 122 -13.37 4.42 3.90
CA ILE A 122 -14.39 5.47 3.96
C ILE A 122 -14.37 6.21 2.64
N ASP A 123 -15.49 6.19 1.92
CA ASP A 123 -15.72 6.98 0.73
C ASP A 123 -16.50 8.24 1.09
N THR A 124 -15.89 9.40 0.93
CA THR A 124 -16.50 10.68 1.31
C THR A 124 -17.64 11.10 0.38
N ALA A 125 -17.73 10.55 -0.84
CA ALA A 125 -18.84 10.79 -1.75
C ALA A 125 -20.14 10.20 -1.22
N SER A 126 -20.06 9.12 -0.44
CA SER A 126 -21.21 8.44 0.16
C SER A 126 -21.82 9.14 1.39
N PHE A 127 -21.25 10.26 1.85
CA PHE A 127 -21.69 10.94 3.06
C PHE A 127 -23.11 11.52 2.91
N GLU A 128 -23.91 11.35 3.95
CA GLU A 128 -25.26 11.95 4.02
C GLU A 128 -25.22 13.43 4.40
N LYS A 129 -24.19 13.85 5.15
CA LYS A 129 -24.00 15.21 5.65
C LYS A 129 -22.81 15.88 4.94
N ASP A 130 -22.79 17.19 4.91
CA ASP A 130 -21.67 17.97 4.37
C ASP A 130 -20.34 17.68 5.09
N THR A 131 -20.42 17.25 6.34
CA THR A 131 -19.27 16.84 7.16
C THR A 131 -19.65 15.65 8.02
N GLU A 132 -18.81 14.64 8.04
CA GLU A 132 -18.95 13.50 8.93
C GLU A 132 -17.71 13.34 9.82
N ARG A 133 -17.93 12.76 11.02
CA ARG A 133 -16.87 12.51 12.02
C ARG A 133 -16.79 11.05 12.34
N PHE A 134 -15.54 10.57 12.48
CA PHE A 134 -15.21 9.19 12.80
C PHE A 134 -14.34 9.15 14.04
N LEU A 135 -14.78 8.42 15.06
CA LEU A 135 -14.02 8.20 16.29
C LEU A 135 -13.29 6.87 16.21
N PHE A 136 -11.98 6.91 16.13
CA PHE A 136 -11.10 5.75 16.21
C PHE A 136 -10.76 5.47 17.66
N VAL A 137 -10.95 4.22 18.08
CA VAL A 137 -10.69 3.75 19.46
C VAL A 137 -10.11 2.35 19.44
N LYS A 138 -9.40 1.98 20.50
CA LYS A 138 -8.99 0.58 20.69
C LYS A 138 -10.20 -0.32 20.93
N SER A 139 -10.07 -1.62 20.66
CA SER A 139 -11.16 -2.59 20.83
C SER A 139 -11.64 -2.73 22.28
N ASP A 140 -10.84 -2.33 23.27
CA ASP A 140 -11.17 -2.35 24.70
C ASP A 140 -11.78 -1.02 25.21
N PHE A 141 -12.06 -0.07 24.33
CA PHE A 141 -12.62 1.23 24.67
C PHE A 141 -14.00 1.10 25.32
N SER A 142 -14.13 1.59 26.55
CA SER A 142 -15.38 1.57 27.33
C SER A 142 -16.04 2.95 27.50
N GLY A 143 -15.46 3.99 26.87
CA GLY A 143 -15.99 5.35 26.90
C GLY A 143 -17.25 5.52 26.04
N GLN A 144 -17.88 6.69 26.17
CA GLN A 144 -19.07 7.04 25.35
C GLN A 144 -18.62 7.60 23.99
N THR A 145 -19.30 7.17 22.94
CA THR A 145 -19.19 7.80 21.63
C THR A 145 -20.12 9.02 21.61
N PRO A 146 -19.63 10.22 21.30
CA PRO A 146 -20.48 11.41 21.20
C PRO A 146 -21.55 11.24 20.11
N ASP A 147 -22.70 11.87 20.29
CA ASP A 147 -23.81 11.80 19.34
C ASP A 147 -23.40 12.27 17.94
N GLY A 148 -23.80 11.53 16.93
CA GLY A 148 -23.55 11.84 15.52
C GLY A 148 -22.15 11.54 15.04
N ILE A 149 -21.30 10.90 15.84
CA ILE A 149 -19.97 10.41 15.46
C ILE A 149 -20.02 8.91 15.20
N LYS A 150 -19.43 8.46 14.10
CA LYS A 150 -19.33 7.05 13.73
C LYS A 150 -18.10 6.43 14.42
N LYS A 151 -18.30 5.38 15.24
CA LYS A 151 -17.17 4.70 15.92
C LYS A 151 -16.54 3.65 15.03
N ILE A 152 -15.19 3.62 15.00
CA ILE A 152 -14.36 2.60 14.36
C ILE A 152 -13.43 2.02 15.42
N GLU A 153 -13.51 0.69 15.63
CA GLU A 153 -12.64 -0.02 16.56
C GLU A 153 -11.37 -0.50 15.82
N CYS A 154 -10.21 -0.12 16.36
CA CYS A 154 -8.92 -0.47 15.83
C CYS A 154 -8.32 -1.65 16.61
N PRO A 155 -7.87 -2.72 15.96
CA PRO A 155 -7.29 -3.90 16.61
C PRO A 155 -5.93 -3.60 17.26
N THR A 156 -5.24 -2.55 16.82
CA THR A 156 -3.97 -2.08 17.37
C THR A 156 -4.09 -0.65 17.89
N ALA A 157 -3.27 -0.30 18.88
CA ALA A 157 -3.24 1.07 19.41
C ALA A 157 -2.71 2.08 18.39
N LYS A 158 -1.79 1.66 17.52
CA LYS A 158 -1.21 2.50 16.48
C LYS A 158 -1.74 2.11 15.11
N GLY A 159 -1.81 3.09 14.22
CA GLY A 159 -2.23 2.88 12.85
C GLY A 159 -1.97 4.09 11.96
N TRP A 160 -2.47 4.01 10.76
CA TRP A 160 -2.25 4.99 9.72
C TRP A 160 -3.53 5.28 8.94
N ILE A 161 -3.91 6.54 8.87
CA ILE A 161 -4.98 7.04 8.01
C ILE A 161 -4.33 7.61 6.77
N LEU A 162 -4.69 7.07 5.60
CA LEU A 162 -4.18 7.49 4.31
C LEU A 162 -5.34 7.89 3.40
N ILE A 163 -5.44 9.19 3.10
CA ILE A 163 -6.51 9.78 2.30
C ILE A 163 -5.98 10.06 0.91
N ARG A 164 -6.70 9.62 -0.11
CA ARG A 164 -6.37 9.86 -1.52
C ARG A 164 -7.49 10.67 -2.15
N THR A 165 -7.19 11.90 -2.54
CA THR A 165 -8.12 12.80 -3.22
C THR A 165 -7.69 12.98 -4.67
N ILE A 166 -8.54 12.67 -5.64
CA ILE A 166 -8.24 12.85 -7.06
C ILE A 166 -7.97 14.32 -7.37
N CYS A 167 -6.93 14.54 -8.17
CA CYS A 167 -6.58 15.84 -8.73
C CYS A 167 -6.49 15.68 -10.25
N ASN A 168 -7.30 16.42 -10.98
CA ASN A 168 -7.45 16.23 -12.44
C ASN A 168 -6.20 16.67 -13.20
N ASP A 169 -5.59 17.77 -12.75
CA ASP A 169 -4.40 18.39 -13.33
C ASP A 169 -3.74 19.36 -12.32
N ALA A 170 -2.71 20.07 -12.75
CA ALA A 170 -2.01 21.05 -11.93
C ALA A 170 -2.89 22.26 -11.53
N GLU A 171 -3.88 22.64 -12.34
CA GLU A 171 -4.78 23.76 -12.06
C GLU A 171 -5.83 23.37 -11.02
N ASP A 172 -6.27 22.11 -11.01
CA ASP A 172 -7.24 21.57 -10.05
C ASP A 172 -6.71 21.45 -8.61
N ILE A 173 -5.42 21.61 -8.41
CA ILE A 173 -4.81 21.50 -7.06
C ILE A 173 -5.42 22.45 -6.05
N VAL A 174 -5.88 23.64 -6.48
CA VAL A 174 -6.54 24.61 -5.59
C VAL A 174 -7.85 24.07 -5.03
N ASN A 175 -8.59 23.28 -5.81
CA ASN A 175 -9.84 22.64 -5.37
C ASN A 175 -9.56 21.51 -4.40
N VAL A 176 -8.49 20.72 -4.62
CA VAL A 176 -8.07 19.67 -3.70
C VAL A 176 -7.66 20.29 -2.35
N ARG A 177 -6.88 21.37 -2.36
CA ARG A 177 -6.49 22.09 -1.14
C ARG A 177 -7.72 22.62 -0.37
N ALA A 178 -8.72 23.13 -1.07
CA ALA A 178 -9.96 23.59 -0.43
C ALA A 178 -10.76 22.45 0.25
N ILE A 179 -10.58 21.20 -0.22
CA ILE A 179 -11.12 20.02 0.47
C ILE A 179 -10.24 19.67 1.68
N GLN A 180 -8.91 19.65 1.51
CA GLN A 180 -7.96 19.37 2.59
C GLN A 180 -8.11 20.34 3.77
N GLU A 181 -8.34 21.62 3.52
CA GLU A 181 -8.57 22.66 4.55
C GLU A 181 -9.82 22.43 5.41
N LYS A 182 -10.74 21.57 4.96
CA LYS A 182 -11.93 21.18 5.71
C LYS A 182 -11.77 19.86 6.48
N MET A 183 -10.64 19.19 6.31
CA MET A 183 -10.30 17.98 7.04
C MET A 183 -9.61 18.36 8.34
N ASP A 184 -9.97 17.71 9.44
CA ASP A 184 -9.28 17.92 10.72
C ASP A 184 -9.17 16.62 11.52
N SER A 185 -8.22 16.61 12.47
CA SER A 185 -8.03 15.52 13.42
C SER A 185 -7.72 16.08 14.81
N TYR A 186 -8.36 15.52 15.83
CA TYR A 186 -8.19 15.92 17.21
C TYR A 186 -8.57 14.75 18.14
N THR A 187 -8.12 14.77 19.38
CA THR A 187 -8.44 13.71 20.33
C THR A 187 -9.89 13.81 20.81
N LEU A 188 -10.43 12.70 21.33
CA LEU A 188 -11.78 12.68 21.91
C LEU A 188 -11.88 13.69 23.08
N MET A 189 -10.81 13.80 23.89
CA MET A 189 -10.77 14.77 25.00
C MET A 189 -10.82 16.22 24.49
N GLN A 190 -10.08 16.55 23.41
CA GLN A 190 -10.14 17.87 22.79
C GLN A 190 -11.56 18.19 22.28
N TYR A 191 -12.22 17.20 21.67
CA TYR A 191 -13.61 17.37 21.22
C TYR A 191 -14.57 17.64 22.37
N VAL A 192 -14.50 16.83 23.43
CA VAL A 192 -15.41 16.97 24.59
C VAL A 192 -15.16 18.27 25.35
N SER A 193 -13.91 18.74 25.41
CA SER A 193 -13.56 20.01 26.07
C SER A 193 -13.78 21.27 25.20
N GLY A 194 -14.06 21.11 23.90
CA GLY A 194 -14.20 22.20 22.96
C GLY A 194 -12.87 22.84 22.52
N ASN A 195 -11.74 22.15 22.68
CA ASN A 195 -10.38 22.62 22.35
C ASN A 195 -9.83 21.99 21.08
N THR A 196 -10.64 21.83 20.04
CA THR A 196 -10.23 21.16 18.79
C THR A 196 -9.15 21.92 18.01
N GLU A 197 -9.05 23.23 18.22
CA GLU A 197 -8.03 24.08 17.58
C GLU A 197 -6.62 23.90 18.18
N GLU A 198 -6.51 23.30 19.37
CA GLU A 198 -5.22 23.06 20.00
C GLU A 198 -4.49 21.93 19.30
N LYS A 199 -3.31 22.22 18.73
CA LYS A 199 -2.43 21.21 18.07
C LYS A 199 -1.15 21.08 18.88
N PRO A 200 -1.02 20.01 19.69
CA PRO A 200 0.19 19.79 20.48
C PRO A 200 1.45 19.71 19.61
N GLU A 201 2.53 20.32 20.08
CA GLU A 201 3.83 20.19 19.42
C GLU A 201 4.33 18.73 19.51
N GLY A 202 4.95 18.30 18.41
CA GLY A 202 5.64 17.01 18.36
C GLY A 202 7.09 17.12 18.82
N VAL A 203 7.84 16.05 18.59
CA VAL A 203 9.25 15.95 18.95
C VAL A 203 10.06 15.63 17.71
N TYR A 204 11.11 16.42 17.46
CA TYR A 204 12.11 16.10 16.44
C TYR A 204 13.30 15.37 17.07
N ASP A 205 13.61 14.18 16.55
CA ASP A 205 14.80 13.39 16.90
C ASP A 205 15.63 13.15 15.63
N PRO A 206 16.88 13.64 15.54
CA PRO A 206 17.73 13.43 14.37
C PRO A 206 17.99 11.94 14.07
N ASN A 207 17.87 11.05 15.04
CA ASN A 207 18.00 9.59 14.84
C ASN A 207 16.83 8.98 14.06
N ASN A 208 15.70 9.67 13.96
CA ASN A 208 14.54 9.24 13.17
C ASN A 208 14.56 9.77 11.73
N ASN A 209 15.65 10.40 11.29
CA ASN A 209 15.82 10.86 9.92
C ASN A 209 16.47 9.79 9.03
N PHE A 210 15.74 8.72 8.74
CA PHE A 210 16.19 7.56 7.96
C PHE A 210 15.17 7.17 6.89
N ILE A 211 15.56 6.30 5.97
CA ILE A 211 14.66 5.62 5.04
C ILE A 211 14.14 4.35 5.74
N PRO A 212 12.83 4.20 6.00
CA PRO A 212 12.29 3.17 6.89
C PRO A 212 12.71 1.73 6.55
N VAL A 213 12.58 1.31 5.30
CA VAL A 213 12.95 -0.05 4.87
C VAL A 213 14.47 -0.28 5.05
N GLN A 214 15.31 0.69 4.70
CA GLN A 214 16.76 0.57 4.86
C GLN A 214 17.17 0.52 6.34
N TYR A 215 16.52 1.32 7.19
CA TYR A 215 16.71 1.26 8.62
C TYR A 215 16.42 -0.16 9.17
N VAL A 216 15.28 -0.73 8.80
CA VAL A 216 14.89 -2.08 9.23
C VAL A 216 15.87 -3.14 8.72
N GLN A 217 16.31 -3.03 7.47
CA GLN A 217 17.31 -3.93 6.87
C GLN A 217 18.70 -3.82 7.53
N GLY A 218 19.02 -2.69 8.13
CA GLY A 218 20.28 -2.45 8.84
C GLY A 218 20.30 -2.96 10.28
N LEU A 219 19.17 -3.42 10.84
CA LEU A 219 19.11 -3.91 12.21
C LEU A 219 19.84 -5.27 12.35
N SER A 220 20.55 -5.47 13.47
CA SER A 220 21.00 -6.81 13.84
C SER A 220 19.81 -7.70 14.21
N MET A 221 19.99 -9.03 14.19
CA MET A 221 18.94 -9.99 14.59
C MET A 221 18.40 -9.66 15.98
N GLN A 222 19.28 -9.41 16.95
CA GLN A 222 18.91 -9.07 18.32
C GLN A 222 18.07 -7.78 18.35
N ALA A 223 18.57 -6.68 17.76
CA ALA A 223 17.89 -5.40 17.78
C ALA A 223 16.53 -5.45 17.06
N TYR A 224 16.43 -6.24 15.98
CA TYR A 224 15.18 -6.42 15.25
C TYR A 224 14.11 -7.11 16.13
N PHE A 225 14.43 -8.25 16.75
CA PHE A 225 13.43 -8.99 17.52
C PHE A 225 13.16 -8.39 18.91
N ASP A 226 14.10 -7.67 19.51
CA ASP A 226 13.82 -6.85 20.70
C ASP A 226 12.76 -5.78 20.37
N LYS A 227 12.92 -5.09 19.22
CA LYS A 227 11.93 -4.14 18.74
C LYS A 227 10.60 -4.83 18.40
N ALA A 228 10.62 -5.96 17.70
CA ALA A 228 9.41 -6.71 17.35
C ALA A 228 8.63 -7.14 18.60
N ASN A 229 9.30 -7.68 19.61
CA ASN A 229 8.68 -8.09 20.87
C ASN A 229 8.04 -6.93 21.63
N GLN A 230 8.72 -5.75 21.64
CA GLN A 230 8.16 -4.53 22.22
C GLN A 230 6.91 -4.09 21.48
N LEU A 231 6.96 -4.06 20.15
CA LEU A 231 5.84 -3.64 19.31
C LEU A 231 4.63 -4.59 19.44
N LEU A 232 4.87 -5.90 19.54
CA LEU A 232 3.84 -6.90 19.77
C LEU A 232 3.14 -6.77 21.13
N LYS A 233 3.81 -6.20 22.13
CA LYS A 233 3.20 -5.88 23.41
C LYS A 233 2.20 -4.73 23.29
N ASP A 234 2.56 -3.70 22.53
CA ASP A 234 1.77 -2.48 22.38
C ASP A 234 0.65 -2.67 21.31
N ASN A 235 0.89 -3.59 20.36
CA ASN A 235 -0.04 -3.94 19.27
C ASN A 235 -0.24 -5.46 19.28
N PRO A 236 -1.12 -5.98 20.14
CA PRO A 236 -1.25 -7.41 20.36
C PRO A 236 -1.74 -8.15 19.11
N PRO A 237 -1.24 -9.39 18.90
CA PRO A 237 -1.72 -10.27 17.85
C PRO A 237 -3.22 -10.51 17.92
N THR A 238 -3.84 -10.73 16.76
CA THR A 238 -5.25 -11.11 16.68
C THR A 238 -5.45 -12.59 17.07
N LYS A 239 -6.70 -12.99 17.24
CA LYS A 239 -7.04 -14.39 17.51
C LYS A 239 -6.62 -15.34 16.39
N ASP A 240 -6.64 -14.86 15.14
CA ASP A 240 -6.26 -15.66 13.97
C ASP A 240 -4.74 -15.92 13.92
N ASP A 241 -3.95 -15.08 14.58
CA ASP A 241 -2.49 -15.21 14.70
C ASP A 241 -2.04 -16.20 15.78
N GLU A 242 -2.95 -16.69 16.64
CA GLU A 242 -2.59 -17.47 17.85
C GLU A 242 -1.66 -18.65 17.53
N LYS A 243 -1.93 -19.38 16.44
CA LYS A 243 -1.12 -20.53 16.05
C LYS A 243 0.31 -20.13 15.69
N THR A 244 0.47 -19.06 14.93
CA THR A 244 1.77 -18.55 14.48
C THR A 244 2.55 -17.99 15.67
N VAL A 245 1.92 -17.16 16.48
CA VAL A 245 2.54 -16.57 17.69
C VAL A 245 3.01 -17.66 18.66
N LYS A 246 2.20 -18.70 18.87
CA LYS A 246 2.59 -19.85 19.70
C LYS A 246 3.76 -20.64 19.10
N SER A 247 3.88 -20.71 17.79
CA SER A 247 5.01 -21.36 17.12
C SER A 247 6.30 -20.57 17.29
N ILE A 248 6.29 -19.26 16.98
CA ILE A 248 7.47 -18.39 17.06
C ILE A 248 7.91 -18.09 18.50
N ALA A 249 7.01 -18.22 19.48
CA ALA A 249 7.36 -18.13 20.89
C ALA A 249 8.43 -19.17 21.33
N ARG A 250 8.61 -20.25 20.57
CA ARG A 250 9.66 -21.26 20.79
C ARG A 250 11.07 -20.71 20.60
N ILE A 251 11.22 -19.62 19.89
CA ILE A 251 12.47 -18.87 19.71
C ILE A 251 12.43 -17.50 20.41
N ASN A 252 11.58 -17.38 21.43
CA ASN A 252 11.39 -16.17 22.23
C ASN A 252 10.96 -14.93 21.43
N VAL A 253 10.16 -15.11 20.35
CA VAL A 253 9.50 -14.00 19.64
C VAL A 253 8.02 -14.00 20.01
N GLY A 254 7.53 -12.87 20.51
CA GLY A 254 6.14 -12.69 20.93
C GLY A 254 5.96 -11.59 21.98
N PRO A 255 4.72 -11.24 22.33
CA PRO A 255 4.44 -10.20 23.30
C PRO A 255 5.13 -10.49 24.65
N SER A 256 5.85 -9.51 25.17
CA SER A 256 6.53 -9.59 26.47
C SER A 256 7.60 -10.69 26.60
N LEU A 257 8.04 -11.29 25.50
CA LEU A 257 9.16 -12.22 25.48
C LEU A 257 10.49 -11.46 25.33
N THR A 258 11.59 -12.06 25.84
CA THR A 258 12.95 -11.54 25.66
C THR A 258 13.66 -12.42 24.64
N PHE A 259 14.01 -11.86 23.51
CA PHE A 259 14.75 -12.56 22.46
C PHE A 259 16.21 -12.74 22.87
N ASP A 260 16.81 -13.84 22.45
CA ASP A 260 18.24 -14.09 22.62
C ASP A 260 18.79 -14.74 21.33
N SER A 261 19.58 -13.99 20.57
CA SER A 261 20.19 -14.48 19.35
C SER A 261 21.20 -15.62 19.55
N ALA A 262 21.69 -15.82 20.80
CA ALA A 262 22.62 -16.89 21.13
C ALA A 262 22.04 -18.31 20.91
N ILE A 263 20.70 -18.45 20.86
CA ILE A 263 20.04 -19.73 20.51
C ILE A 263 20.40 -20.25 19.11
N PHE A 264 20.90 -19.38 18.22
CA PHE A 264 21.35 -19.73 16.86
C PHE A 264 22.86 -20.02 16.78
N GLY A 265 23.59 -19.91 17.91
CA GLY A 265 25.02 -20.17 18.01
C GLY A 265 25.90 -19.18 17.22
N ASP A 266 27.13 -19.60 16.92
CA ASP A 266 28.13 -18.76 16.24
C ASP A 266 27.72 -18.36 14.80
N GLY A 267 26.75 -19.05 14.21
CA GLY A 267 26.21 -18.77 12.87
C GLY A 267 25.11 -17.71 12.80
N ALA A 268 24.66 -17.16 13.94
CA ALA A 268 23.50 -16.26 14.02
C ALA A 268 23.60 -15.05 13.06
N GLU A 269 24.75 -14.39 12.97
CA GLU A 269 24.95 -13.23 12.11
C GLU A 269 24.90 -13.60 10.63
N THR A 270 25.51 -14.73 10.24
CA THR A 270 25.47 -15.23 8.87
C THR A 270 24.05 -15.60 8.45
N LEU A 271 23.34 -16.34 9.31
CA LEU A 271 21.94 -16.70 9.10
C LEU A 271 21.05 -15.46 8.93
N TRP A 272 21.28 -14.43 9.74
CA TRP A 272 20.53 -13.18 9.62
C TRP A 272 20.77 -12.43 8.30
N LYS A 273 22.03 -12.34 7.87
CA LYS A 273 22.38 -11.73 6.57
C LYS A 273 21.76 -12.51 5.39
N GLU A 274 21.77 -13.83 5.44
CA GLU A 274 21.16 -14.69 4.43
C GLU A 274 19.63 -14.51 4.40
N LEU A 275 19.00 -14.44 5.56
CA LEU A 275 17.56 -14.16 5.67
C LEU A 275 17.22 -12.80 5.05
N MET A 276 17.91 -11.74 5.47
CA MET A 276 17.67 -10.39 4.96
C MET A 276 17.89 -10.28 3.44
N GLY A 277 18.92 -10.95 2.91
CA GLY A 277 19.21 -10.99 1.47
C GLY A 277 18.22 -11.82 0.63
N SER A 278 17.44 -12.69 1.24
CA SER A 278 16.57 -13.65 0.53
C SER A 278 15.08 -13.48 0.81
N VAL A 279 14.68 -12.75 1.85
CA VAL A 279 13.31 -12.72 2.34
C VAL A 279 12.31 -12.19 1.31
N ALA A 280 12.63 -11.09 0.63
CA ALA A 280 11.73 -10.52 -0.39
C ALA A 280 11.45 -11.55 -1.50
N LYS A 281 12.49 -12.26 -1.99
CA LYS A 281 12.34 -13.31 -2.98
C LYS A 281 11.51 -14.49 -2.46
N LYS A 282 11.76 -14.94 -1.22
CA LYS A 282 10.98 -16.03 -0.60
C LYS A 282 9.52 -15.64 -0.41
N CYS A 283 9.25 -14.41 0.06
CA CYS A 283 7.90 -13.89 0.20
C CYS A 283 7.19 -13.81 -1.15
N LEU A 284 7.87 -13.32 -2.20
CA LEU A 284 7.32 -13.29 -3.56
C LEU A 284 6.98 -14.71 -4.05
N GLN A 285 7.87 -15.70 -3.85
CA GLN A 285 7.61 -17.09 -4.22
C GLN A 285 6.41 -17.68 -3.48
N SER A 286 6.29 -17.41 -2.17
CA SER A 286 5.16 -17.86 -1.35
C SER A 286 3.84 -17.16 -1.69
N SER A 287 3.91 -15.99 -2.33
CA SER A 287 2.76 -15.15 -2.67
C SER A 287 2.30 -15.32 -4.13
N GLN A 288 2.88 -16.26 -4.89
CA GLN A 288 2.54 -16.45 -6.31
C GLN A 288 1.04 -16.71 -6.56
N ALA A 289 0.36 -17.35 -5.61
CA ALA A 289 -1.08 -17.60 -5.71
C ALA A 289 -1.94 -16.32 -5.69
N TYR A 290 -1.39 -15.21 -5.22
CA TYR A 290 -2.04 -13.90 -5.13
C TYR A 290 -1.62 -12.97 -6.28
N MET A 291 -0.68 -13.41 -7.13
CA MET A 291 -0.26 -12.67 -8.31
C MET A 291 -1.23 -12.93 -9.46
N MET A 292 -1.86 -11.88 -9.93
CA MET A 292 -2.74 -11.92 -11.08
C MET A 292 -1.93 -11.65 -12.35
N LYS A 293 -2.27 -12.35 -13.44
CA LYS A 293 -1.68 -12.12 -14.76
C LYS A 293 -2.79 -12.10 -15.80
N ASN A 294 -2.74 -11.09 -16.68
CA ASN A 294 -3.67 -10.93 -17.78
C ASN A 294 -2.92 -10.30 -18.96
N GLY A 295 -2.77 -11.02 -20.08
CA GLY A 295 -1.92 -10.61 -21.19
C GLY A 295 -0.47 -10.36 -20.76
N CYS A 296 0.08 -9.20 -21.11
CA CYS A 296 1.42 -8.74 -20.68
C CYS A 296 1.41 -8.05 -19.30
N TRP A 297 0.24 -7.91 -18.65
CA TRP A 297 0.08 -7.25 -17.37
C TRP A 297 0.10 -8.23 -16.20
N SER A 298 0.64 -7.77 -15.07
CA SER A 298 0.61 -8.50 -13.81
C SER A 298 0.39 -7.54 -12.64
N TYR A 299 -0.32 -7.99 -11.61
CA TYR A 299 -0.59 -7.18 -10.42
C TYR A 299 -0.82 -8.03 -9.18
N TYR A 300 -0.77 -7.37 -8.03
CA TYR A 300 -1.06 -7.95 -6.74
C TYR A 300 -2.58 -8.01 -6.54
N GLY A 301 -3.14 -9.23 -6.45
CA GLY A 301 -4.57 -9.47 -6.26
C GLY A 301 -4.96 -9.60 -4.80
N ALA A 302 -6.22 -9.97 -4.56
CA ALA A 302 -6.69 -10.27 -3.21
C ALA A 302 -5.86 -11.40 -2.55
N PRO A 303 -5.61 -11.34 -1.24
CA PRO A 303 -6.14 -10.41 -0.24
C PRO A 303 -5.19 -9.23 0.08
N ILE A 304 -4.70 -8.50 -0.93
CA ILE A 304 -3.87 -7.30 -0.68
C ILE A 304 -4.63 -6.35 0.26
N ALA A 305 -3.90 -5.75 1.20
CA ALA A 305 -4.40 -4.88 2.27
C ALA A 305 -5.35 -5.54 3.29
N GLU A 306 -5.96 -6.67 2.98
CA GLU A 306 -6.84 -7.47 3.85
C GLU A 306 -6.23 -8.85 4.11
N PHE A 307 -4.94 -8.86 4.44
CA PHE A 307 -4.06 -10.03 4.37
C PHE A 307 -4.49 -11.23 5.23
N GLY A 308 -5.19 -11.02 6.35
CA GLY A 308 -5.50 -12.09 7.30
C GLY A 308 -4.23 -12.84 7.70
N THR A 309 -4.18 -14.15 7.44
CA THR A 309 -3.03 -15.01 7.74
C THR A 309 -2.05 -15.19 6.56
N ALA A 310 -2.19 -14.43 5.47
CA ALA A 310 -1.26 -14.46 4.35
C ALA A 310 0.03 -13.67 4.67
N TYR A 311 0.75 -14.10 5.72
CA TYR A 311 1.86 -13.34 6.31
C TYR A 311 3.00 -13.05 5.33
N ALA A 312 3.37 -14.02 4.47
CA ALA A 312 4.41 -13.79 3.47
C ALA A 312 4.00 -12.71 2.45
N TYR A 313 2.73 -12.68 2.10
CA TYR A 313 2.19 -11.66 1.21
C TYR A 313 2.16 -10.30 1.87
N ARG A 314 1.69 -10.19 3.12
CA ARG A 314 1.72 -8.98 3.92
C ARG A 314 3.15 -8.45 4.09
N ALA A 315 4.11 -9.33 4.38
CA ALA A 315 5.53 -8.99 4.47
C ALA A 315 6.09 -8.47 3.13
N LEU A 316 5.75 -9.11 2.01
CA LEU A 316 6.14 -8.63 0.68
C LEU A 316 5.62 -7.22 0.43
N ILE A 317 4.32 -7.01 0.62
CA ILE A 317 3.69 -5.71 0.35
C ILE A 317 4.23 -4.62 1.28
N SER A 318 4.59 -4.94 2.53
CA SER A 318 5.23 -3.96 3.42
C SER A 318 6.59 -3.46 2.92
N LEU A 319 7.26 -4.23 2.04
CA LEU A 319 8.54 -3.85 1.42
C LEU A 319 8.39 -3.12 0.08
N VAL A 320 7.36 -3.44 -0.71
CA VAL A 320 7.25 -2.98 -2.11
C VAL A 320 6.04 -2.10 -2.39
N GLY A 321 5.08 -1.99 -1.46
CA GLY A 321 3.82 -1.27 -1.67
C GLY A 321 3.09 -0.97 -0.37
N LEU A 322 3.82 -0.51 0.66
CA LEU A 322 3.24 -0.14 1.95
C LEU A 322 2.12 0.90 1.76
N GLY A 323 0.97 0.67 2.38
CA GLY A 323 -0.23 1.49 2.17
C GLY A 323 -0.99 1.14 0.88
N ALA A 324 -0.90 -0.12 0.44
CA ALA A 324 -1.67 -0.60 -0.71
C ALA A 324 -3.16 -0.70 -0.38
N ASN A 325 -4.01 -0.24 -1.30
CA ASN A 325 -5.46 -0.38 -1.19
C ASN A 325 -5.93 -1.84 -1.35
N PRO A 326 -7.06 -2.23 -0.75
CA PRO A 326 -7.80 -3.42 -1.15
C PRO A 326 -8.17 -3.40 -2.64
N VAL A 327 -8.28 -4.57 -3.28
CA VAL A 327 -8.65 -4.66 -4.71
C VAL A 327 -10.00 -4.03 -5.04
N SER A 328 -10.90 -3.91 -4.06
CA SER A 328 -12.18 -3.22 -4.19
C SER A 328 -12.05 -1.70 -4.35
N VAL A 329 -10.93 -1.13 -3.91
CA VAL A 329 -10.63 0.30 -3.99
C VAL A 329 -9.73 0.62 -5.17
N ALA A 330 -8.67 -0.20 -5.40
CA ALA A 330 -7.79 0.00 -6.55
C ALA A 330 -7.03 -1.27 -6.93
N VAL A 331 -6.77 -1.42 -8.22
CA VAL A 331 -5.82 -2.40 -8.77
C VAL A 331 -4.77 -1.70 -9.63
N TYR A 332 -3.57 -2.30 -9.69
CA TYR A 332 -2.40 -1.67 -10.29
C TYR A 332 -1.67 -2.63 -11.25
N PRO A 333 -2.30 -3.02 -12.40
CA PRO A 333 -1.62 -3.80 -13.42
C PRO A 333 -0.33 -3.13 -13.89
N LYS A 334 0.78 -3.87 -13.85
CA LYS A 334 2.11 -3.46 -14.32
C LYS A 334 2.50 -4.25 -15.56
N ALA A 335 3.01 -3.58 -16.58
CA ALA A 335 3.60 -4.18 -17.76
C ALA A 335 5.07 -3.76 -17.90
N GLU A 336 5.98 -4.73 -17.98
CA GLU A 336 7.41 -4.54 -18.27
C GLU A 336 7.77 -5.00 -19.69
N TYR A 337 6.86 -5.70 -20.34
CA TYR A 337 7.02 -6.32 -21.65
C TYR A 337 5.81 -5.95 -22.53
N ASP A 338 6.05 -5.90 -23.83
CA ASP A 338 4.96 -5.80 -24.80
C ASP A 338 4.17 -7.11 -24.95
N SER A 339 3.18 -7.13 -25.84
CA SER A 339 2.35 -8.30 -26.06
C SER A 339 3.10 -9.49 -26.69
N ASP A 340 4.25 -9.25 -27.33
CA ASP A 340 5.14 -10.28 -27.87
C ASP A 340 6.17 -10.80 -26.85
N GLY A 341 6.16 -10.25 -25.63
CA GLY A 341 7.09 -10.61 -24.55
C GLY A 341 8.46 -9.96 -24.67
N VAL A 342 8.60 -8.87 -25.44
CA VAL A 342 9.81 -8.08 -25.55
C VAL A 342 9.77 -6.95 -24.52
N ARG A 343 10.90 -6.73 -23.83
CA ARG A 343 10.98 -5.70 -22.77
C ARG A 343 10.76 -4.30 -23.35
N LEU A 344 9.97 -3.49 -22.66
CA LEU A 344 9.67 -2.12 -23.06
C LEU A 344 10.93 -1.25 -22.97
N SER A 345 11.20 -0.47 -24.04
CA SER A 345 12.33 0.42 -24.18
C SER A 345 11.96 1.67 -24.97
N GLY A 346 12.39 2.85 -24.48
CA GLY A 346 12.04 4.14 -25.07
C GLY A 346 12.74 4.44 -26.41
N ASP A 347 13.66 3.58 -26.88
CA ASP A 347 14.20 3.60 -28.25
C ASP A 347 13.25 3.00 -29.29
N GLN A 348 12.10 2.47 -28.84
CA GLN A 348 11.04 1.92 -29.68
C GLN A 348 9.77 2.77 -29.53
N GLN A 349 8.84 2.56 -30.45
CA GLN A 349 7.49 3.15 -30.41
C GLN A 349 6.47 2.07 -30.13
N TYR A 350 5.51 2.34 -29.24
CA TYR A 350 4.47 1.42 -28.89
C TYR A 350 3.10 2.08 -29.00
N VAL A 351 2.09 1.26 -29.27
CA VAL A 351 0.68 1.59 -29.15
C VAL A 351 0.10 0.74 -28.03
N LEU A 352 -0.43 1.38 -27.02
CA LEU A 352 -1.28 0.76 -26.03
C LEU A 352 -2.72 0.93 -26.54
N HIS A 353 -3.36 -0.17 -26.90
CA HIS A 353 -4.65 -0.20 -27.56
C HIS A 353 -5.75 -0.69 -26.64
N PHE A 354 -6.81 0.11 -26.53
CA PHE A 354 -8.07 -0.28 -25.92
C PHE A 354 -9.13 -0.45 -27.00
N GLU A 355 -9.71 -1.62 -27.11
CA GLU A 355 -10.86 -1.86 -27.99
C GLU A 355 -12.02 -0.97 -27.57
N LYS A 356 -12.93 -0.72 -28.53
CA LYS A 356 -14.17 -0.03 -28.22
C LYS A 356 -14.93 -0.75 -27.11
N ASP A 357 -15.43 0.01 -26.15
CA ASP A 357 -16.18 -0.51 -24.99
C ASP A 357 -15.35 -1.38 -24.03
N GLU A 358 -14.01 -1.46 -24.20
CA GLU A 358 -13.07 -2.18 -23.32
C GLU A 358 -12.13 -1.25 -22.53
N LEU A 359 -12.47 0.03 -22.39
CA LEU A 359 -11.82 0.90 -21.41
C LEU A 359 -11.99 0.30 -20.01
N PRO A 360 -11.04 0.54 -19.07
CA PRO A 360 -11.14 -0.01 -17.73
C PRO A 360 -12.48 0.29 -17.07
N PRO A 361 -13.31 -0.73 -16.77
CA PRO A 361 -14.63 -0.49 -16.19
C PRO A 361 -14.48 -0.11 -14.71
N VAL A 362 -15.03 1.04 -14.35
CA VAL A 362 -15.00 1.63 -13.02
C VAL A 362 -16.41 1.95 -12.54
N GLN A 363 -16.60 1.90 -11.21
CA GLN A 363 -17.83 2.31 -10.55
C GLN A 363 -17.99 3.84 -10.61
N GLU A 364 -19.14 4.36 -10.14
CA GLU A 364 -19.35 5.79 -9.98
C GLU A 364 -18.21 6.43 -9.15
N ASN A 365 -17.70 7.58 -9.61
CA ASN A 365 -16.53 8.27 -9.09
C ASN A 365 -15.18 7.50 -9.19
N GLY A 366 -15.18 6.33 -9.84
CA GLY A 366 -13.95 5.63 -10.18
C GLY A 366 -13.27 6.27 -11.39
N PHE A 367 -12.00 5.92 -11.60
CA PHE A 367 -11.19 6.42 -12.70
C PHE A 367 -10.04 5.48 -13.01
N TRP A 368 -9.42 5.70 -14.17
CA TRP A 368 -8.20 4.98 -14.54
C TRP A 368 -7.10 5.90 -15.06
N SER A 369 -5.86 5.45 -14.98
CA SER A 369 -4.70 6.12 -15.59
C SER A 369 -3.62 5.13 -16.01
N VAL A 370 -2.84 5.51 -17.01
CA VAL A 370 -1.61 4.81 -17.42
C VAL A 370 -0.43 5.74 -17.19
N THR A 371 0.53 5.31 -16.38
CA THR A 371 1.74 6.06 -16.04
C THR A 371 2.97 5.26 -16.46
N ALA A 372 4.00 5.93 -17.02
CA ALA A 372 5.28 5.33 -17.36
C ALA A 372 6.35 5.68 -16.33
N TYR A 373 7.17 4.68 -15.98
CA TYR A 373 8.28 4.82 -15.02
C TYR A 373 9.57 4.24 -15.58
N ASP A 374 10.69 4.87 -15.25
CA ASP A 374 12.02 4.34 -15.51
C ASP A 374 12.21 3.03 -14.74
N SER A 375 12.53 1.95 -15.47
CA SER A 375 12.71 0.62 -14.85
C SER A 375 13.98 0.48 -14.03
N SER A 376 14.96 1.40 -14.16
CA SER A 376 16.20 1.34 -13.42
C SER A 376 16.08 1.82 -11.97
N ASN A 377 15.14 2.77 -11.73
CA ASN A 377 14.97 3.43 -10.43
C ASN A 377 13.52 3.53 -9.96
N ASN A 378 12.55 3.21 -10.81
CA ASN A 378 11.11 3.30 -10.57
C ASN A 378 10.59 4.72 -10.31
N PHE A 379 11.24 5.76 -10.85
CA PHE A 379 10.75 7.13 -10.78
C PHE A 379 10.11 7.58 -12.09
N LEU A 380 9.38 8.70 -12.02
CA LEU A 380 8.85 9.37 -13.20
C LEU A 380 10.02 9.88 -14.06
N MET A 381 9.83 9.82 -15.38
CA MET A 381 10.79 10.28 -16.36
C MET A 381 10.52 11.74 -16.71
N ASP A 382 11.56 12.57 -16.62
CA ASP A 382 11.49 13.96 -17.08
C ASP A 382 11.17 14.04 -18.59
N ASN A 383 10.30 14.96 -18.96
CA ASN A 383 9.90 15.15 -20.35
C ASN A 383 9.44 16.60 -20.63
N ALA A 384 9.57 17.03 -21.87
CA ALA A 384 9.40 18.42 -22.28
C ALA A 384 7.99 19.03 -22.11
N ILE A 385 6.98 18.21 -21.79
CA ILE A 385 5.58 18.63 -21.61
C ILE A 385 5.04 18.31 -20.22
N ASP A 386 5.89 17.89 -19.28
CA ASP A 386 5.52 17.51 -17.91
C ASP A 386 4.34 16.53 -17.83
N ARG A 387 4.19 15.66 -18.85
CA ARG A 387 3.14 14.66 -18.90
C ARG A 387 3.64 13.31 -18.42
N TYR A 388 3.12 12.83 -17.31
CA TYR A 388 3.53 11.57 -16.69
C TYR A 388 2.49 10.46 -16.83
N CYS A 389 1.23 10.81 -17.15
CA CYS A 389 0.16 9.85 -17.36
C CYS A 389 -0.78 10.28 -18.49
N ILE A 390 -1.54 9.30 -19.01
CA ILE A 390 -2.78 9.45 -19.75
C ILE A 390 -3.89 8.80 -18.91
N ASN A 391 -5.03 9.44 -18.79
CA ASN A 391 -6.14 8.99 -17.97
C ASN A 391 -7.50 9.29 -18.64
N ASP A 392 -8.59 8.86 -18.02
CA ASP A 392 -9.97 9.07 -18.48
C ASP A 392 -10.41 10.54 -18.53
N ARG A 393 -9.62 11.46 -17.93
CA ARG A 393 -9.85 12.91 -17.95
C ARG A 393 -8.97 13.64 -18.97
N SER A 394 -8.05 12.91 -19.61
CA SER A 394 -7.16 13.47 -20.63
C SER A 394 -7.92 13.81 -21.91
N GLU A 395 -7.54 14.89 -22.58
CA GLU A 395 -8.06 15.25 -23.91
C GLU A 395 -7.47 14.32 -24.98
N VAL A 396 -8.02 13.10 -25.07
CA VAL A 396 -7.59 12.09 -26.04
C VAL A 396 -8.48 12.09 -27.27
N VAL A 397 -7.94 11.67 -28.41
CA VAL A 397 -8.67 11.45 -29.67
C VAL A 397 -8.93 9.96 -29.82
N TYR A 398 -10.21 9.59 -29.92
CA TYR A 398 -10.63 8.23 -30.20
C TYR A 398 -10.55 7.92 -31.72
N ASN A 399 -10.30 6.69 -32.05
CA ASN A 399 -10.35 6.18 -33.43
C ASN A 399 -11.79 6.24 -33.98
N GLU A 400 -11.96 6.15 -35.31
CA GLU A 400 -13.27 6.20 -35.98
C GLU A 400 -14.23 5.10 -35.50
N ASP A 401 -13.73 3.95 -35.12
CA ASP A 401 -14.50 2.83 -34.57
C ASP A 401 -14.81 2.94 -33.07
N GLY A 402 -14.27 3.97 -32.41
CA GLY A 402 -14.45 4.25 -30.98
C GLY A 402 -13.41 3.58 -30.07
N SER A 403 -12.41 2.89 -30.61
CA SER A 403 -11.24 2.40 -29.87
C SER A 403 -10.31 3.55 -29.48
N LEU A 404 -9.37 3.30 -28.53
CA LEU A 404 -8.41 4.30 -28.07
C LEU A 404 -6.98 3.78 -28.21
N ASP A 405 -6.15 4.54 -28.91
CA ASP A 405 -4.72 4.32 -29.00
C ASP A 405 -3.96 5.33 -28.14
N ILE A 406 -3.08 4.86 -27.25
CA ILE A 406 -2.12 5.68 -26.52
C ILE A 406 -0.72 5.41 -27.12
N TYR A 407 -0.06 6.47 -27.59
CA TYR A 407 1.26 6.41 -28.22
C TYR A 407 2.33 6.58 -27.17
N ILE A 408 3.11 5.53 -26.93
CA ILE A 408 4.18 5.51 -25.92
C ILE A 408 5.52 5.53 -26.66
N GLN A 409 6.18 6.67 -26.67
CA GLN A 409 7.39 6.92 -27.45
C GLN A 409 8.12 8.18 -26.98
N SER A 410 9.43 8.31 -27.30
CA SER A 410 10.23 9.47 -26.94
C SER A 410 9.88 10.72 -27.73
N GLU A 411 9.70 10.57 -29.05
CA GLU A 411 9.38 11.69 -29.94
C GLU A 411 7.87 11.88 -30.05
N PRO A 412 7.36 13.12 -30.18
CA PRO A 412 5.94 13.36 -30.32
C PRO A 412 5.38 12.71 -31.60
N PRO A 413 4.14 12.15 -31.56
CA PRO A 413 3.42 11.75 -32.77
C PRO A 413 2.99 12.98 -33.59
N ALA A 414 2.22 12.76 -34.66
CA ALA A 414 1.57 13.83 -35.43
C ALA A 414 0.74 14.75 -34.52
N ASP A 415 0.64 16.04 -34.87
CA ASP A 415 0.07 17.08 -34.00
C ASP A 415 -1.35 16.76 -33.53
N GLU A 416 -2.18 16.17 -34.38
CA GLU A 416 -3.54 15.72 -34.09
C GLU A 416 -3.64 14.59 -33.05
N LEU A 417 -2.53 13.85 -32.83
CA LEU A 417 -2.43 12.73 -31.89
C LEU A 417 -1.67 13.07 -30.62
N ARG A 418 -1.27 14.32 -30.43
CA ARG A 418 -0.52 14.75 -29.23
C ARG A 418 -1.29 14.56 -27.93
N GLY A 419 -2.62 14.60 -27.96
CA GLY A 419 -3.45 14.28 -26.79
C GLY A 419 -3.24 12.86 -26.28
N ASN A 420 -2.96 11.93 -27.19
CA ASN A 420 -2.77 10.51 -26.91
C ASN A 420 -1.31 10.12 -26.64
N TRP A 421 -0.38 11.08 -26.56
CA TRP A 421 1.04 10.80 -26.39
C TRP A 421 1.44 10.72 -24.92
N LEU A 422 1.99 9.59 -24.51
CA LEU A 422 2.69 9.39 -23.24
C LEU A 422 4.20 9.36 -23.51
N PRO A 423 4.93 10.45 -23.21
CA PRO A 423 6.37 10.53 -23.46
C PRO A 423 7.15 9.58 -22.55
N VAL A 424 8.18 8.92 -23.10
CA VAL A 424 9.12 8.08 -22.37
C VAL A 424 10.55 8.43 -22.79
N SER A 425 11.52 8.21 -21.90
CA SER A 425 12.95 8.38 -22.23
C SER A 425 13.47 7.20 -23.07
N ALA A 426 14.70 7.29 -23.58
CA ALA A 426 15.37 6.20 -24.29
C ALA A 426 15.80 5.02 -23.39
N GLU A 427 15.51 5.08 -22.10
CA GLU A 427 15.80 4.03 -21.12
C GLU A 427 14.71 2.94 -21.11
N GLN A 428 15.00 1.81 -20.48
CA GLN A 428 13.98 0.80 -20.24
C GLN A 428 12.93 1.34 -19.27
N PHE A 429 11.67 1.12 -19.59
CA PHE A 429 10.56 1.59 -18.78
C PHE A 429 9.56 0.48 -18.49
N HIS A 430 8.64 0.76 -17.60
CA HIS A 430 7.45 -0.05 -17.36
C HIS A 430 6.23 0.86 -17.22
N LEU A 431 5.07 0.28 -17.48
CA LEU A 431 3.78 0.94 -17.33
C LEU A 431 3.08 0.44 -16.07
N ILE A 432 2.38 1.34 -15.41
CA ILE A 432 1.38 0.98 -14.40
C ILE A 432 0.04 1.55 -14.86
N LEU A 433 -0.92 0.65 -15.07
CA LEU A 433 -2.32 0.97 -15.27
C LEU A 433 -2.99 0.98 -13.90
N ARG A 434 -3.44 2.15 -13.43
CA ARG A 434 -4.19 2.29 -12.17
C ARG A 434 -5.66 2.32 -12.48
N ILE A 435 -6.44 1.50 -11.78
CA ILE A 435 -7.90 1.45 -11.89
C ILE A 435 -8.46 1.60 -10.49
N TYR A 436 -9.11 2.72 -10.23
CA TYR A 436 -9.71 3.07 -8.94
C TYR A 436 -11.21 2.82 -8.97
N LEU A 437 -11.74 2.28 -7.87
CA LEU A 437 -13.10 1.75 -7.77
C LEU A 437 -13.43 0.84 -8.94
N PRO A 438 -12.63 -0.23 -9.17
CA PRO A 438 -12.83 -1.13 -10.29
C PRO A 438 -14.17 -1.85 -10.19
N GLU A 439 -14.78 -2.15 -11.35
CA GLU A 439 -15.93 -3.07 -11.40
C GLU A 439 -15.51 -4.53 -11.15
N GLY A 440 -16.52 -5.37 -10.89
CA GLY A 440 -16.31 -6.77 -10.54
C GLY A 440 -15.52 -7.59 -11.57
N SER A 441 -15.62 -7.28 -12.84
CA SER A 441 -14.86 -7.94 -13.92
C SER A 441 -13.34 -7.71 -13.83
N VAL A 442 -12.92 -6.51 -13.40
CA VAL A 442 -11.51 -6.18 -13.15
C VAL A 442 -11.02 -6.93 -11.92
N VAL A 443 -11.79 -6.88 -10.83
CA VAL A 443 -11.44 -7.57 -9.57
C VAL A 443 -11.33 -9.08 -9.77
N ALA A 444 -12.21 -9.67 -10.59
CA ALA A 444 -12.20 -11.09 -10.93
C ALA A 444 -11.13 -11.46 -11.97
N ASN A 445 -10.38 -10.49 -12.51
CA ASN A 445 -9.40 -10.68 -13.60
C ASN A 445 -10.06 -11.23 -14.90
N GLU A 446 -11.28 -10.85 -15.14
CA GLU A 446 -12.07 -11.25 -16.33
C GLU A 446 -12.10 -10.14 -17.41
N TRP A 447 -11.84 -8.89 -17.03
CA TRP A 447 -11.74 -7.79 -17.97
C TRP A 447 -10.50 -7.95 -18.86
N PRO A 448 -10.62 -7.89 -20.21
CA PRO A 448 -9.49 -7.99 -21.11
C PRO A 448 -8.57 -6.77 -20.96
N THR A 449 -7.33 -6.98 -20.57
CA THR A 449 -6.35 -5.89 -20.47
C THR A 449 -5.89 -5.44 -21.85
N PRO A 450 -5.56 -4.14 -22.01
CA PRO A 450 -5.14 -3.58 -23.29
C PRO A 450 -3.85 -4.23 -23.81
N SER A 451 -3.73 -4.39 -25.10
CA SER A 451 -2.50 -4.85 -25.73
C SER A 451 -1.46 -3.73 -25.83
N ILE A 452 -0.18 -4.08 -25.75
CA ILE A 452 0.95 -3.18 -26.02
C ILE A 452 1.67 -3.72 -27.24
N ALA A 453 1.50 -3.06 -28.37
CA ALA A 453 2.10 -3.49 -29.62
C ALA A 453 3.24 -2.54 -30.03
N LYS A 454 4.37 -3.11 -30.49
CA LYS A 454 5.44 -2.33 -31.11
C LYS A 454 4.95 -1.81 -32.48
N LYS A 455 5.20 -0.53 -32.76
CA LYS A 455 4.81 0.14 -34.02
C LYS A 455 5.83 -0.09 -35.13
#